data_eec3f7508baa4f88a91636ca486bf2ea
#
_entry.id   eec3f7508baa4f88a91636ca486bf2ea
#
_cell.length_a   1.000
_cell.length_b   1.000
_cell.length_c   1.000
_cell.angle_alpha   90.00
_cell.angle_beta   90.00
_cell.angle_gamma   90.00
#
_symmetry.space_group_name_H-M   'P 1'
#
loop_
_entity.id
_entity.type
_entity.pdbx_description
1 polymer ?
#
loop_
_entity_poly.entity_id
_entity_poly.type
_entity_poly.pdbx_seq_one_letter_code
_entity_poly.pdbx_strand_id
1 'polypeptide(L)'
;MDFLNKKKALLAAAVVSMSCAFSAYLPVAAEAAGYLAPQEQAIKVLPIDNAKFLQGQKFDFSIEVKNGTTDMDVKVNGQDAAKYFGKSADRTMEGNTAVYRINDVSFAKAGDIAIEVKDGSNERKANYVVTNEKSKKRAKNVILFVGDGMSLQAREVARILSKGIT
;
A
#
# COMPACT_ATOMS: atom_id res chain seq x y z
N MET A 1 63.49 25.52 -21.17
CA MET A 1 62.79 25.18 -19.91
C MET A 1 61.27 25.11 -20.06
N ASP A 2 60.74 24.86 -21.26
CA ASP A 2 59.31 24.99 -21.51
C ASP A 2 58.59 23.75 -22.07
N PHE A 3 59.34 22.74 -22.49
CA PHE A 3 58.70 21.59 -23.14
C PHE A 3 58.15 20.55 -22.14
N LEU A 4 58.75 20.46 -20.95
CA LEU A 4 58.30 19.53 -19.90
C LEU A 4 57.04 20.03 -19.18
N ASN A 5 56.86 21.36 -19.06
CA ASN A 5 55.65 21.90 -18.43
C ASN A 5 54.40 21.77 -19.28
N LYS A 6 54.55 21.87 -20.62
CA LYS A 6 53.41 21.64 -21.54
C LYS A 6 52.92 20.19 -21.53
N LYS A 7 53.79 19.22 -21.39
CA LYS A 7 53.37 17.79 -21.28
C LYS A 7 52.66 17.46 -19.98
N LYS A 8 53.08 18.08 -18.88
CA LYS A 8 52.42 17.92 -17.58
C LYS A 8 51.04 18.59 -17.54
N ALA A 9 50.86 19.71 -18.22
CA ALA A 9 49.55 20.35 -18.33
C ALA A 9 48.56 19.58 -19.22
N LEU A 10 49.06 18.92 -20.29
CA LEU A 10 48.25 18.09 -21.13
C LEU A 10 47.79 16.79 -20.45
N LEU A 11 48.67 16.18 -19.61
CA LEU A 11 48.30 15.00 -18.83
C LEU A 11 47.26 15.32 -17.73
N ALA A 12 47.35 16.51 -17.11
CA ALA A 12 46.40 16.92 -16.09
C ALA A 12 45.00 17.22 -16.68
N ALA A 13 44.96 17.78 -17.91
CA ALA A 13 43.69 18.03 -18.59
C ALA A 13 42.98 16.72 -19.06
N ALA A 14 43.74 15.69 -19.46
CA ALA A 14 43.18 14.41 -19.88
C ALA A 14 42.61 13.61 -18.69
N VAL A 15 43.18 13.73 -17.48
CA VAL A 15 42.65 13.01 -16.30
C VAL A 15 41.40 13.68 -15.75
N VAL A 16 41.28 15.00 -15.84
CA VAL A 16 40.07 15.73 -15.41
C VAL A 16 38.88 15.51 -16.35
N SER A 17 39.12 15.38 -17.66
CA SER A 17 38.05 15.12 -18.62
C SER A 17 37.48 13.70 -18.54
N MET A 18 38.26 12.72 -18.05
CA MET A 18 37.82 11.33 -17.92
C MET A 18 37.03 11.08 -16.62
N SER A 19 37.24 11.89 -15.58
CA SER A 19 36.48 11.79 -14.33
C SER A 19 35.09 12.42 -14.43
N CYS A 20 34.87 13.40 -15.33
CA CYS A 20 33.53 14.00 -15.53
C CYS A 20 32.56 13.10 -16.36
N ALA A 21 33.10 12.21 -17.20
CA ALA A 21 32.25 11.30 -17.97
C ALA A 21 31.68 10.14 -17.17
N PHE A 22 32.30 9.78 -16.03
CA PHE A 22 31.84 8.66 -15.18
C PHE A 22 30.80 9.10 -14.14
N SER A 23 30.74 10.41 -13.80
CA SER A 23 29.75 10.93 -12.86
C SER A 23 28.36 11.16 -13.46
N ALA A 24 28.23 11.21 -14.78
CA ALA A 24 26.94 11.46 -15.43
C ALA A 24 26.06 10.20 -15.59
N TYR A 25 26.65 8.99 -15.39
CA TYR A 25 25.90 7.74 -15.53
C TYR A 25 25.37 7.15 -14.21
N LEU A 26 25.81 7.66 -13.05
CA LEU A 26 25.40 7.15 -11.75
C LEU A 26 24.02 7.64 -11.25
N PRO A 27 23.52 8.86 -11.56
CA PRO A 27 22.25 9.31 -11.03
C PRO A 27 21.02 8.60 -11.65
N VAL A 28 21.14 8.12 -12.90
CA VAL A 28 20.02 7.45 -13.56
C VAL A 28 19.72 6.07 -12.98
N ALA A 29 20.75 5.35 -12.53
CA ALA A 29 20.56 4.04 -11.88
C ALA A 29 19.98 4.16 -10.46
N ALA A 30 20.28 5.25 -9.75
CA ALA A 30 19.77 5.50 -8.40
C ALA A 30 18.29 5.93 -8.41
N GLU A 31 17.87 6.73 -9.41
CA GLU A 31 16.47 7.10 -9.57
C GLU A 31 15.59 5.90 -10.03
N ALA A 32 16.12 5.07 -10.92
CA ALA A 32 15.41 3.85 -11.35
C ALA A 32 15.25 2.81 -10.22
N ALA A 33 16.24 2.70 -9.32
CA ALA A 33 16.13 1.84 -8.15
C ALA A 33 15.14 2.37 -7.10
N GLY A 34 15.00 3.70 -6.98
CA GLY A 34 14.00 4.34 -6.12
C GLY A 34 12.55 4.16 -6.61
N TYR A 35 12.36 3.96 -7.90
CA TYR A 35 11.03 3.76 -8.50
C TYR A 35 10.50 2.32 -8.35
N LEU A 36 11.37 1.35 -8.01
CA LEU A 36 11.03 -0.08 -7.93
C LEU A 36 10.83 -0.60 -6.51
N ALA A 37 11.14 0.18 -5.50
CA ALA A 37 10.86 -0.19 -4.12
C ALA A 37 9.56 0.48 -3.66
N PRO A 38 8.46 -0.28 -3.45
CA PRO A 38 7.28 0.26 -2.79
C PRO A 38 7.74 0.82 -1.43
N GLN A 39 7.51 2.10 -1.17
CA GLN A 39 7.74 2.65 0.15
C GLN A 39 6.86 1.89 1.13
N GLU A 40 7.47 1.10 2.00
CA GLU A 40 6.75 0.34 3.01
C GLU A 40 6.11 1.33 3.98
N GLN A 41 4.78 1.45 3.90
CA GLN A 41 4.04 2.36 4.76
C GLN A 41 4.14 1.89 6.21
N ALA A 42 4.56 2.78 7.11
CA ALA A 42 4.66 2.47 8.53
C ALA A 42 3.32 2.02 9.12
N ILE A 43 2.20 2.61 8.66
CA ILE A 43 0.83 2.27 9.06
C ILE A 43 0.08 1.68 7.87
N LYS A 44 -0.42 0.47 8.02
CA LYS A 44 -1.24 -0.24 7.05
C LYS A 44 -2.66 -0.39 7.59
N VAL A 45 -3.64 0.07 6.83
CA VAL A 45 -5.06 -0.03 7.15
C VAL A 45 -5.70 -1.10 6.29
N LEU A 46 -6.39 -2.03 6.91
CA LEU A 46 -7.09 -3.13 6.24
C LEU A 46 -8.57 -3.13 6.66
N PRO A 47 -9.50 -3.18 5.71
CA PRO A 47 -9.31 -3.17 4.24
C PRO A 47 -8.59 -1.93 3.72
N ILE A 48 -8.04 -2.03 2.51
CA ILE A 48 -7.24 -0.95 1.90
C ILE A 48 -8.06 0.32 1.66
N ASP A 49 -7.38 1.44 1.53
CA ASP A 49 -7.98 2.74 1.16
C ASP A 49 -8.84 2.63 -0.11
N ASN A 50 -9.94 3.38 -0.16
CA ASN A 50 -10.95 3.35 -1.21
C ASN A 50 -11.73 2.02 -1.34
N ALA A 51 -11.71 1.17 -0.32
CA ALA A 51 -12.53 -0.04 -0.30
C ALA A 51 -14.04 0.31 -0.34
N LYS A 52 -14.80 -0.51 -1.05
CA LYS A 52 -16.25 -0.35 -1.22
C LYS A 52 -16.98 -1.48 -0.50
N PHE A 53 -18.01 -1.13 0.25
CA PHE A 53 -18.81 -2.05 1.03
C PHE A 53 -20.29 -1.91 0.70
N LEU A 54 -21.02 -2.98 0.90
CA LEU A 54 -22.47 -2.91 1.03
C LEU A 54 -22.86 -2.64 2.50
N GLN A 55 -23.92 -1.89 2.71
CA GLN A 55 -24.47 -1.67 4.05
C GLN A 55 -24.76 -3.01 4.73
N GLY A 56 -24.25 -3.22 5.94
CA GLY A 56 -24.38 -4.47 6.68
C GLY A 56 -23.45 -5.61 6.23
N GLN A 57 -22.61 -5.40 5.21
CA GLN A 57 -21.59 -6.38 4.82
C GLN A 57 -20.57 -6.53 5.96
N LYS A 58 -20.31 -7.79 6.34
CA LYS A 58 -19.36 -8.12 7.38
C LYS A 58 -17.94 -8.20 6.84
N PHE A 59 -16.99 -7.74 7.66
CA PHE A 59 -15.55 -7.79 7.36
C PHE A 59 -14.74 -7.71 8.66
N ASP A 60 -13.44 -8.02 8.57
CA ASP A 60 -12.49 -7.84 9.66
C ASP A 60 -11.73 -6.53 9.43
N PHE A 61 -11.73 -5.68 10.45
CA PHE A 61 -11.02 -4.41 10.45
C PHE A 61 -9.69 -4.57 11.19
N SER A 62 -8.58 -4.24 10.55
CA SER A 62 -7.25 -4.37 11.12
C SER A 62 -6.34 -3.20 10.77
N ILE A 63 -5.54 -2.79 11.74
CA ILE A 63 -4.46 -1.82 11.55
C ILE A 63 -3.15 -2.52 11.93
N GLU A 64 -2.15 -2.41 11.07
CA GLU A 64 -0.81 -2.92 11.30
C GLU A 64 0.18 -1.75 11.26
N VAL A 65 0.98 -1.62 12.31
CA VAL A 65 2.00 -0.57 12.41
C VAL A 65 3.37 -1.20 12.65
N LYS A 66 4.23 -1.12 11.65
CA LYS A 66 5.61 -1.63 11.75
C LYS A 66 6.43 -0.77 12.72
N ASN A 67 7.08 -1.41 13.67
CA ASN A 67 7.78 -0.77 14.78
C ASN A 67 6.90 0.19 15.59
N GLY A 68 5.58 -0.04 15.60
CA GLY A 68 4.62 0.75 16.32
C GLY A 68 4.37 0.26 17.74
N THR A 69 3.39 0.89 18.37
CA THR A 69 2.95 0.54 19.74
C THR A 69 1.51 0.02 19.72
N THR A 70 1.15 -0.78 20.71
CA THR A 70 -0.24 -1.24 20.88
C THR A 70 -1.19 -0.12 21.34
N ASP A 71 -0.66 1.03 21.70
CA ASP A 71 -1.42 2.21 22.20
C ASP A 71 -1.75 3.21 21.07
N MET A 72 -2.07 2.68 19.88
CA MET A 72 -2.50 3.51 18.76
C MET A 72 -3.93 4.01 18.94
N ASP A 73 -4.18 5.26 18.49
CA ASP A 73 -5.49 5.87 18.41
C ASP A 73 -6.12 5.59 17.05
N VAL A 74 -7.26 4.90 17.04
CA VAL A 74 -7.95 4.49 15.80
C VAL A 74 -9.36 5.04 15.82
N LYS A 75 -9.70 5.90 14.85
CA LYS A 75 -11.01 6.54 14.72
C LYS A 75 -11.70 6.19 13.42
N VAL A 76 -13.02 6.05 13.52
CA VAL A 76 -13.96 5.90 12.40
C VAL A 76 -14.93 7.06 12.46
N ASN A 77 -14.94 7.93 11.45
CA ASN A 77 -15.74 9.16 11.42
C ASN A 77 -15.55 10.01 12.69
N GLY A 78 -14.31 10.12 13.17
CA GLY A 78 -13.96 10.90 14.37
C GLY A 78 -14.29 10.24 15.71
N GLN A 79 -14.93 9.07 15.74
CA GLN A 79 -15.24 8.30 16.94
C GLN A 79 -14.23 7.15 17.10
N ASP A 80 -13.86 6.80 18.33
CA ASP A 80 -13.06 5.60 18.61
C ASP A 80 -13.64 4.36 17.89
N ALA A 81 -12.80 3.58 17.23
CA ALA A 81 -13.24 2.49 16.39
C ALA A 81 -13.96 1.37 17.16
N ALA A 82 -13.47 1.00 18.35
CA ALA A 82 -14.13 0.01 19.19
C ALA A 82 -15.54 0.45 19.60
N LYS A 83 -15.68 1.72 19.97
CA LYS A 83 -16.97 2.33 20.30
C LYS A 83 -17.88 2.45 19.08
N TYR A 84 -17.34 2.81 17.90
CA TYR A 84 -18.11 2.93 16.67
C TYR A 84 -18.71 1.59 16.24
N PHE A 85 -17.95 0.51 16.32
CA PHE A 85 -18.42 -0.84 15.96
C PHE A 85 -19.14 -1.55 17.12
N GLY A 86 -19.09 -1.01 18.35
CA GLY A 86 -19.67 -1.66 19.53
C GLY A 86 -19.01 -2.97 19.91
N LYS A 87 -17.72 -3.12 19.60
CA LYS A 87 -16.92 -4.34 19.82
C LYS A 87 -15.56 -3.97 20.41
N SER A 88 -15.01 -4.84 21.26
CA SER A 88 -13.64 -4.69 21.76
C SER A 88 -12.63 -4.90 20.63
N ALA A 89 -11.53 -4.18 20.70
CA ALA A 89 -10.39 -4.37 19.82
C ALA A 89 -9.35 -5.28 20.48
N ASP A 90 -8.85 -6.24 19.72
CA ASP A 90 -7.67 -7.00 20.06
C ASP A 90 -6.44 -6.16 19.72
N ARG A 91 -5.53 -6.02 20.68
CA ARG A 91 -4.27 -5.27 20.53
C ARG A 91 -3.10 -6.20 20.86
N THR A 92 -2.33 -6.56 19.85
CA THR A 92 -1.26 -7.54 19.97
C THR A 92 0.03 -7.05 19.30
N MET A 93 1.16 -7.66 19.68
CA MET A 93 2.43 -7.49 18.96
C MET A 93 2.73 -8.77 18.20
N GLU A 94 2.88 -8.67 16.89
CA GLU A 94 3.31 -9.75 16.01
C GLU A 94 4.74 -9.44 15.52
N GLY A 95 5.74 -9.95 16.24
CA GLY A 95 7.14 -9.57 16.02
C GLY A 95 7.35 -8.07 16.27
N ASN A 96 7.76 -7.32 15.23
CA ASN A 96 7.96 -5.87 15.28
C ASN A 96 6.70 -5.07 14.87
N THR A 97 5.56 -5.73 14.66
CA THR A 97 4.36 -5.06 14.16
C THR A 97 3.31 -5.02 15.26
N ALA A 98 2.86 -3.82 15.59
CA ALA A 98 1.70 -3.65 16.45
C ALA A 98 0.43 -3.86 15.62
N VAL A 99 -0.48 -4.69 16.11
CA VAL A 99 -1.73 -5.04 15.44
C VAL A 99 -2.91 -4.63 16.30
N TYR A 100 -3.83 -3.90 15.70
CA TYR A 100 -5.14 -3.56 16.24
C TYR A 100 -6.18 -4.24 15.36
N ARG A 101 -7.05 -5.08 15.91
CA ARG A 101 -8.03 -5.85 15.14
C ARG A 101 -9.41 -5.84 15.79
N ILE A 102 -10.45 -5.66 14.97
CA ILE A 102 -11.85 -5.87 15.38
C ILE A 102 -12.49 -6.77 14.31
N ASN A 103 -12.84 -7.99 14.72
CA ASN A 103 -13.38 -8.99 13.81
C ASN A 103 -14.89 -8.84 13.62
N ASP A 104 -15.38 -9.28 12.44
CA ASP A 104 -16.81 -9.40 12.12
C ASP A 104 -17.57 -8.08 12.36
N VAL A 105 -17.02 -6.97 11.88
CA VAL A 105 -17.65 -5.66 11.91
C VAL A 105 -18.49 -5.39 10.65
N SER A 106 -19.37 -4.39 10.71
CA SER A 106 -20.12 -3.94 9.55
C SER A 106 -20.48 -2.46 9.67
N PHE A 107 -20.68 -1.80 8.54
CA PHE A 107 -21.19 -0.43 8.51
C PHE A 107 -22.72 -0.43 8.49
N ALA A 108 -23.34 0.15 9.52
CA ALA A 108 -24.78 0.17 9.68
C ALA A 108 -25.50 1.14 8.71
N LYS A 109 -24.79 2.13 8.18
CA LYS A 109 -25.34 3.17 7.30
C LYS A 109 -24.49 3.30 6.04
N ALA A 110 -25.14 3.56 4.91
CA ALA A 110 -24.47 3.96 3.68
C ALA A 110 -23.92 5.38 3.78
N GLY A 111 -22.84 5.65 3.06
CA GLY A 111 -22.14 6.94 3.04
C GLY A 111 -20.63 6.77 3.01
N ASP A 112 -19.93 7.89 3.04
CA ASP A 112 -18.47 7.91 3.12
C ASP A 112 -18.02 7.70 4.57
N ILE A 113 -17.00 6.89 4.74
CA ILE A 113 -16.42 6.55 6.03
C ILE A 113 -14.96 6.98 6.04
N ALA A 114 -14.60 7.86 6.96
CA ALA A 114 -13.21 8.27 7.18
C ALA A 114 -12.60 7.44 8.31
N ILE A 115 -11.44 6.87 8.04
CA ILE A 115 -10.61 6.17 9.02
C ILE A 115 -9.40 7.05 9.32
N GLU A 116 -9.10 7.25 10.58
CA GLU A 116 -7.92 7.97 11.04
C GLU A 116 -7.17 7.11 12.04
N VAL A 117 -5.88 6.94 11.82
CA VAL A 117 -4.99 6.15 12.68
C VAL A 117 -3.81 7.02 13.09
N LYS A 118 -3.50 7.03 14.38
CA LYS A 118 -2.31 7.70 14.93
C LYS A 118 -1.52 6.76 15.81
N ASP A 119 -0.21 6.71 15.60
CA ASP A 119 0.73 6.01 16.46
C ASP A 119 1.95 6.92 16.67
N GLY A 120 2.04 7.53 17.83
CA GLY A 120 3.02 8.57 18.12
C GLY A 120 2.92 9.75 17.15
N SER A 121 3.99 9.99 16.38
CA SER A 121 4.04 11.04 15.36
C SER A 121 3.50 10.61 13.99
N ASN A 122 3.26 9.31 13.80
CA ASN A 122 2.77 8.77 12.54
C ASN A 122 1.26 8.87 12.45
N GLU A 123 0.76 9.35 11.30
CA GLU A 123 -0.67 9.45 11.02
C GLU A 123 -0.99 8.83 9.66
N ARG A 124 -2.10 8.09 9.58
CA ARG A 124 -2.63 7.54 8.33
C ARG A 124 -4.14 7.77 8.26
N LYS A 125 -4.60 8.19 7.06
CA LYS A 125 -6.04 8.28 6.74
C LYS A 125 -6.38 7.30 5.64
N ALA A 126 -7.57 6.75 5.72
CA ALA A 126 -8.18 5.94 4.68
C ALA A 126 -9.66 6.29 4.57
N ASN A 127 -10.23 6.14 3.38
CA ASN A 127 -11.63 6.43 3.11
C ASN A 127 -12.29 5.20 2.53
N TYR A 128 -13.51 4.90 2.98
CA TYR A 128 -14.33 3.83 2.44
C TYR A 128 -15.64 4.38 1.94
N VAL A 129 -16.25 3.69 0.99
CA VAL A 129 -17.56 4.03 0.47
C VAL A 129 -18.53 2.89 0.78
N VAL A 130 -19.57 3.19 1.51
CA VAL A 130 -20.63 2.22 1.84
C VAL A 130 -21.85 2.53 1.00
N THR A 131 -22.28 1.58 0.18
CA THR A 131 -23.45 1.71 -0.66
C THR A 131 -24.62 0.91 -0.10
N ASN A 132 -25.84 1.39 -0.33
CA ASN A 132 -27.08 0.69 0.00
C ASN A 132 -27.75 0.23 -1.30
N GLU A 133 -27.18 -0.82 -1.89
CA GLU A 133 -27.77 -1.43 -3.09
C GLU A 133 -28.80 -2.47 -2.69
N LYS A 134 -30.05 -2.12 -2.86
CA LYS A 134 -31.18 -3.08 -2.70
C LYS A 134 -31.41 -3.79 -4.02
N SER A 135 -30.95 -5.02 -4.13
CA SER A 135 -31.37 -5.87 -5.25
C SER A 135 -32.85 -6.23 -5.09
N LYS A 136 -33.65 -5.97 -6.14
CA LYS A 136 -35.04 -6.41 -6.18
C LYS A 136 -35.18 -7.91 -6.38
N LYS A 137 -34.11 -8.61 -6.75
CA LYS A 137 -34.08 -10.07 -6.99
C LYS A 137 -33.17 -10.74 -5.98
N ARG A 138 -33.65 -11.75 -5.28
CA ARG A 138 -32.81 -12.61 -4.42
C ARG A 138 -32.26 -13.74 -5.28
N ALA A 139 -30.93 -13.90 -5.26
CA ALA A 139 -30.33 -15.10 -5.84
C ALA A 139 -30.79 -16.34 -5.04
N LYS A 140 -31.18 -17.36 -5.76
CA LYS A 140 -31.58 -18.65 -5.15
C LYS A 140 -30.35 -19.43 -4.69
N ASN A 141 -29.29 -19.36 -5.49
CA ASN A 141 -28.03 -20.03 -5.25
C ASN A 141 -26.88 -19.08 -5.63
N VAL A 142 -25.76 -19.19 -4.96
CA VAL A 142 -24.51 -18.49 -5.28
C VAL A 142 -23.43 -19.55 -5.45
N ILE A 143 -22.74 -19.53 -6.59
CA ILE A 143 -21.59 -20.40 -6.86
C ILE A 143 -20.37 -19.48 -6.90
N LEU A 144 -19.42 -19.72 -6.00
CA LEU A 144 -18.15 -19.01 -5.95
C LEU A 144 -17.07 -19.88 -6.60
N PHE A 145 -16.46 -19.38 -7.66
CA PHE A 145 -15.27 -19.99 -8.26
C PHE A 145 -14.02 -19.30 -7.73
N VAL A 146 -13.17 -20.09 -7.10
CA VAL A 146 -11.86 -19.61 -6.61
C VAL A 146 -10.78 -20.22 -7.48
N GLY A 147 -10.05 -19.38 -8.23
CA GLY A 147 -8.87 -19.81 -8.99
C GLY A 147 -7.67 -19.86 -8.07
N ASP A 148 -7.32 -21.04 -7.58
CA ASP A 148 -6.11 -21.24 -6.77
C ASP A 148 -4.86 -21.29 -7.65
N GLY A 149 -3.78 -20.61 -7.21
CA GLY A 149 -2.51 -20.54 -7.95
C GLY A 149 -2.56 -19.75 -9.27
N MET A 150 -3.64 -19.02 -9.54
CA MET A 150 -3.80 -18.24 -10.76
C MET A 150 -3.01 -16.93 -10.70
N SER A 151 -1.80 -16.91 -11.28
CA SER A 151 -1.00 -15.69 -11.42
C SER A 151 -1.59 -14.74 -12.48
N LEU A 152 -1.16 -13.46 -12.43
CA LEU A 152 -1.52 -12.48 -13.48
C LEU A 152 -1.08 -12.97 -14.87
N GLN A 153 0.10 -13.56 -14.96
CA GLN A 153 0.65 -14.09 -16.21
C GLN A 153 -0.21 -15.23 -16.75
N ALA A 154 -0.61 -16.18 -15.91
CA ALA A 154 -1.49 -17.28 -16.31
C ALA A 154 -2.83 -16.77 -16.82
N ARG A 155 -3.40 -15.74 -16.18
CA ARG A 155 -4.63 -15.08 -16.59
C ARG A 155 -4.51 -14.40 -17.96
N GLU A 156 -3.39 -13.69 -18.21
CA GLU A 156 -3.15 -13.02 -19.51
C GLU A 156 -2.94 -14.03 -20.63
N VAL A 157 -2.20 -15.11 -20.38
CA VAL A 157 -2.04 -16.21 -21.36
C VAL A 157 -3.40 -16.85 -21.69
N ALA A 158 -4.22 -17.14 -20.68
CA ALA A 158 -5.55 -17.70 -20.90
C ALA A 158 -6.44 -16.75 -21.71
N ARG A 159 -6.37 -15.42 -21.45
CA ARG A 159 -7.10 -14.40 -22.21
C ARG A 159 -6.70 -14.39 -23.67
N ILE A 160 -5.40 -14.39 -23.97
CA ILE A 160 -4.84 -14.41 -25.33
C ILE A 160 -5.27 -15.67 -26.07
N LEU A 161 -5.17 -16.84 -25.44
CA LEU A 161 -5.54 -18.11 -26.04
C LEU A 161 -7.06 -18.22 -26.30
N SER A 162 -7.90 -17.63 -25.46
CA SER A 162 -9.35 -17.71 -25.60
C SER A 162 -9.96 -16.70 -26.56
N LYS A 163 -9.36 -15.51 -26.69
CA LYS A 163 -9.94 -14.39 -27.46
C LYS A 163 -9.00 -13.80 -28.52
N GLY A 164 -7.78 -14.29 -28.61
CA GLY A 164 -6.76 -13.71 -29.47
C GLY A 164 -6.14 -12.41 -28.91
N ILE A 165 -5.21 -11.86 -29.66
CA ILE A 165 -4.55 -10.58 -29.36
C ILE A 165 -5.43 -9.48 -30.01
N THR A 166 -6.43 -9.00 -29.31
CA THR A 166 -7.22 -7.82 -29.70
C THR A 166 -7.01 -6.72 -28.68
#